data_3bb3ce598f99a996f80d31bbf3b5facf
#
_entry.id   3bb3ce598f99a996f80d31bbf3b5facf
#
_cell.length_a   1.000
_cell.length_b   1.000
_cell.length_c   1.000
_cell.angle_alpha   90.00
_cell.angle_beta   90.00
_cell.angle_gamma   90.00
#
_symmetry.space_group_name_H-M   'P 1'
#
loop_
_entity.id
_entity.type
_entity.pdbx_description
1 polymer ?
#
loop_
_entity_poly.entity_id
_entity_poly.type
_entity_poly.pdbx_seq_one_letter_code
_entity_poly.pdbx_strand_id
1 'polypeptide(L)'
;SNRRQRQMCIRDSSNEQEADRIGFNNLVRSGFDPKGQGRMFKILQDLSRNNSEDQFGYLRTHPFPKDRITDARIRETEFVEKNSFVSYRDSVDFHLVKKRIESRIEQNPRGLIRKYSSELRKAKTKKDETISKYALHLAYLNNKDYSKAFSLIRECIELDPININLQISLMEAHMKAGNILESVSLGKNLISLHPNNYSISLLL
;
A
#
# COMPACT_ATOMS: atom_id res chain seq x y z
N SER A 1 -27.34 35.72 2.03
CA SER A 1 -26.64 34.48 2.48
C SER A 1 -26.61 33.42 1.37
N ASN A 2 -27.73 33.08 0.74
CA ASN A 2 -27.83 32.02 -0.27
C ASN A 2 -27.00 32.23 -1.56
N ARG A 3 -26.78 33.46 -2.01
CA ARG A 3 -26.03 33.75 -3.26
C ARG A 3 -24.52 33.51 -3.09
N ARG A 4 -23.93 33.94 -1.96
CA ARG A 4 -22.51 33.70 -1.64
C ARG A 4 -22.23 32.20 -1.41
N GLN A 5 -23.14 31.50 -0.77
CA GLN A 5 -23.02 30.06 -0.50
C GLN A 5 -23.09 29.24 -1.80
N ARG A 6 -23.98 29.58 -2.74
CA ARG A 6 -24.04 28.98 -4.08
C ARG A 6 -22.77 29.27 -4.89
N GLN A 7 -22.22 30.48 -4.84
CA GLN A 7 -20.96 30.81 -5.53
C GLN A 7 -19.77 30.06 -4.96
N MET A 8 -19.70 29.88 -3.63
CA MET A 8 -18.68 29.04 -3.00
C MET A 8 -18.79 27.58 -3.44
N CYS A 9 -19.96 26.98 -3.39
CA CYS A 9 -20.15 25.58 -3.81
C CYS A 9 -19.81 25.34 -5.29
N ILE A 10 -20.16 26.27 -6.19
CA ILE A 10 -19.82 26.16 -7.63
C ILE A 10 -18.30 26.27 -7.83
N ARG A 11 -17.64 27.17 -7.10
CA ARG A 11 -16.19 27.37 -7.18
C ARG A 11 -15.42 26.18 -6.61
N ASP A 12 -15.90 25.59 -5.51
CA ASP A 12 -15.31 24.40 -4.92
C ASP A 12 -15.45 23.19 -5.84
N SER A 13 -16.61 23.00 -6.46
CA SER A 13 -16.85 21.93 -7.43
C SER A 13 -15.93 22.03 -8.66
N SER A 14 -15.72 23.26 -9.19
CA SER A 14 -14.82 23.45 -10.33
C SER A 14 -13.35 23.21 -9.99
N ASN A 15 -12.93 23.59 -8.77
CA ASN A 15 -11.58 23.34 -8.28
C ASN A 15 -11.33 21.83 -8.07
N GLU A 16 -12.32 21.10 -7.55
CA GLU A 16 -12.24 19.65 -7.40
C GLU A 16 -12.12 18.94 -8.75
N GLN A 17 -12.91 19.33 -9.75
CA GLN A 17 -12.84 18.78 -11.10
C GLN A 17 -11.48 19.04 -11.76
N GLU A 18 -10.93 20.25 -11.60
CA GLU A 18 -9.60 20.57 -12.12
C GLU A 18 -8.50 19.79 -11.40
N ALA A 19 -8.59 19.65 -10.08
CA ALA A 19 -7.66 18.81 -9.30
C ALA A 19 -7.73 17.34 -9.75
N ASP A 20 -8.92 16.82 -10.01
CA ASP A 20 -9.12 15.46 -10.53
C ASP A 20 -8.49 15.26 -11.91
N ARG A 21 -8.64 16.26 -12.79
CA ARG A 21 -8.05 16.25 -14.12
C ARG A 21 -6.52 16.24 -14.06
N ILE A 22 -5.94 17.10 -13.23
CA ILE A 22 -4.49 17.17 -13.04
C ILE A 22 -3.99 15.88 -12.38
N GLY A 23 -4.70 15.38 -11.36
CA GLY A 23 -4.39 14.13 -10.70
C GLY A 23 -4.40 12.93 -11.64
N PHE A 24 -5.39 12.84 -12.55
CA PHE A 24 -5.44 11.81 -13.57
C PHE A 24 -4.24 11.89 -14.52
N ASN A 25 -3.91 13.10 -15.01
CA ASN A 25 -2.76 13.29 -15.89
C ASN A 25 -1.44 12.89 -15.22
N ASN A 26 -1.26 13.23 -13.94
CA ASN A 26 -0.09 12.82 -13.18
C ASN A 26 -0.04 11.30 -12.99
N LEU A 27 -1.18 10.66 -12.68
CA LEU A 27 -1.32 9.21 -12.55
C LEU A 27 -0.78 8.50 -13.81
N VAL A 28 -1.31 8.86 -14.98
CA VAL A 28 -0.96 8.18 -16.24
C VAL A 28 0.45 8.50 -16.72
N ARG A 29 0.93 9.75 -16.54
CA ARG A 29 2.32 10.14 -16.86
C ARG A 29 3.34 9.39 -16.00
N SER A 30 2.98 9.04 -14.77
CA SER A 30 3.82 8.25 -13.86
C SER A 30 3.74 6.74 -14.11
N GLY A 31 3.02 6.30 -15.14
CA GLY A 31 2.90 4.89 -15.53
C GLY A 31 1.95 4.07 -14.64
N PHE A 32 1.05 4.73 -13.90
CA PHE A 32 0.01 4.04 -13.13
C PHE A 32 -1.23 3.74 -13.97
N ASP A 33 -2.00 2.73 -13.54
CA ASP A 33 -3.24 2.31 -14.19
C ASP A 33 -4.28 3.45 -14.21
N PRO A 34 -4.75 3.93 -15.39
CA PRO A 34 -5.78 4.95 -15.50
C PRO A 34 -7.06 4.61 -14.73
N LYS A 35 -7.38 3.33 -14.54
CA LYS A 35 -8.50 2.87 -13.70
C LYS A 35 -8.33 3.21 -12.22
N GLY A 36 -7.12 3.56 -11.80
CA GLY A 36 -6.78 3.81 -10.40
C GLY A 36 -7.61 4.94 -9.79
N GLN A 37 -7.82 6.04 -10.50
CA GLN A 37 -8.61 7.18 -10.01
C GLN A 37 -10.07 6.79 -9.76
N GLY A 38 -10.72 6.15 -10.73
CA GLY A 38 -12.12 5.71 -10.61
C GLY A 38 -12.31 4.67 -9.49
N ARG A 39 -11.35 3.74 -9.33
CA ARG A 39 -11.37 2.76 -8.22
C ARG A 39 -11.23 3.44 -6.86
N MET A 40 -10.31 4.40 -6.72
CA MET A 40 -10.15 5.18 -5.49
C MET A 40 -11.44 5.92 -5.13
N PHE A 41 -12.05 6.60 -6.10
CA PHE A 41 -13.29 7.33 -5.89
C PHE A 41 -14.46 6.42 -5.46
N LYS A 42 -14.52 5.22 -6.03
CA LYS A 42 -15.53 4.23 -5.61
C LYS A 42 -15.30 3.79 -4.15
N ILE A 43 -14.06 3.53 -3.74
CA ILE A 43 -13.71 3.18 -2.35
C ILE A 43 -14.13 4.32 -1.42
N LEU A 44 -13.82 5.57 -1.74
CA LEU A 44 -14.21 6.73 -0.93
C LEU A 44 -15.73 6.88 -0.83
N GLN A 45 -16.46 6.63 -1.93
CA GLN A 45 -17.92 6.63 -1.93
C GLN A 45 -18.50 5.54 -1.04
N ASP A 46 -17.97 4.33 -1.11
CA ASP A 46 -18.42 3.19 -0.31
C ASP A 46 -18.12 3.42 1.18
N LEU A 47 -16.95 3.99 1.52
CA LEU A 47 -16.61 4.40 2.88
C LEU A 47 -17.56 5.48 3.41
N SER A 48 -17.90 6.49 2.60
CA SER A 48 -18.81 7.56 3.01
C SER A 48 -20.25 7.07 3.27
N ARG A 49 -20.65 5.95 2.65
CA ARG A 49 -21.98 5.35 2.84
C ARG A 49 -22.07 4.43 4.05
N ASN A 50 -20.98 3.72 4.37
CA ASN A 50 -20.98 2.64 5.34
C ASN A 50 -20.52 3.08 6.74
N ASN A 51 -19.86 4.24 6.88
CA ASN A 51 -19.36 4.75 8.16
C ASN A 51 -20.25 5.86 8.70
N SER A 52 -21.08 5.51 9.68
CA SER A 52 -21.87 6.45 10.48
C SER A 52 -21.04 7.13 11.60
N GLU A 53 -19.79 6.75 11.82
CA GLU A 53 -18.94 7.23 12.91
C GLU A 53 -17.62 7.85 12.41
N ASP A 54 -17.31 8.99 12.95
CA ASP A 54 -16.18 9.92 13.01
C ASP A 54 -14.81 9.66 12.33
N GLN A 55 -14.54 8.50 11.75
CA GLN A 55 -13.21 8.19 11.22
C GLN A 55 -12.83 8.98 9.94
N PHE A 56 -13.81 9.55 9.24
CA PHE A 56 -13.59 10.34 8.03
C PHE A 56 -14.45 11.62 8.04
N GLY A 57 -14.28 12.45 9.06
CA GLY A 57 -15.03 13.72 9.21
C GLY A 57 -15.00 14.59 7.95
N TYR A 58 -13.91 14.54 7.17
CA TYR A 58 -13.80 15.21 5.87
C TYR A 58 -14.86 14.75 4.86
N LEU A 59 -15.13 13.44 4.74
CA LEU A 59 -16.12 12.90 3.81
C LEU A 59 -17.56 13.25 4.19
N ARG A 60 -17.81 13.60 5.46
CA ARG A 60 -19.13 14.04 5.94
C ARG A 60 -19.42 15.48 5.54
N THR A 61 -18.42 16.34 5.56
CA THR A 61 -18.53 17.75 5.14
C THR A 61 -18.39 17.94 3.64
N HIS A 62 -17.69 17.00 2.97
CA HIS A 62 -17.47 16.96 1.53
C HIS A 62 -17.92 15.59 0.99
N PRO A 63 -19.25 15.34 0.87
CA PRO A 63 -19.76 14.10 0.34
C PRO A 63 -19.24 13.88 -1.08
N PHE A 64 -18.83 12.66 -1.38
CA PHE A 64 -18.22 12.34 -2.65
C PHE A 64 -19.27 12.37 -3.78
N PRO A 65 -19.26 13.33 -4.71
CA PRO A 65 -20.24 13.43 -5.77
C PRO A 65 -20.14 12.25 -6.74
N LYS A 66 -21.29 11.70 -7.16
CA LYS A 66 -21.34 10.60 -8.16
C LYS A 66 -20.72 11.02 -9.50
N ASP A 67 -20.80 12.30 -9.83
CA ASP A 67 -20.31 12.86 -11.09
C ASP A 67 -18.79 12.70 -11.22
N ARG A 68 -18.02 12.80 -10.14
CA ARG A 68 -16.56 12.60 -10.16
C ARG A 68 -16.16 11.17 -10.59
N ILE A 69 -16.96 10.16 -10.20
CA ILE A 69 -16.73 8.77 -10.65
C ILE A 69 -17.02 8.65 -12.14
N THR A 70 -18.08 9.27 -12.61
CA THR A 70 -18.44 9.27 -14.04
C THR A 70 -17.38 9.98 -14.87
N ASP A 71 -16.92 11.15 -14.44
CA ASP A 71 -15.87 11.92 -15.09
C ASP A 71 -14.53 11.16 -15.13
N ALA A 72 -14.19 10.46 -14.04
CA ALA A 72 -12.99 9.62 -14.00
C ALA A 72 -13.04 8.46 -15.01
N ARG A 73 -14.22 7.84 -15.18
CA ARG A 73 -14.43 6.77 -16.18
C ARG A 73 -14.37 7.30 -17.61
N ILE A 74 -14.93 8.48 -17.87
CA ILE A 74 -14.84 9.11 -19.19
C ILE A 74 -13.38 9.37 -19.54
N ARG A 75 -12.62 10.00 -18.64
CA ARG A 75 -11.18 10.24 -18.85
C ARG A 75 -10.38 8.96 -19.06
N GLU A 76 -10.71 7.90 -18.31
CA GLU A 76 -10.10 6.57 -18.49
C GLU A 76 -10.35 6.04 -19.90
N THR A 77 -11.62 6.05 -20.35
CA THR A 77 -12.01 5.55 -21.68
C THR A 77 -11.29 6.33 -22.78
N GLU A 78 -11.36 7.66 -22.72
CA GLU A 78 -10.68 8.53 -23.71
C GLU A 78 -9.16 8.33 -23.75
N PHE A 79 -8.54 8.09 -22.58
CA PHE A 79 -7.10 7.85 -22.53
C PHE A 79 -6.75 6.49 -23.13
N VAL A 80 -7.49 5.44 -22.83
CA VAL A 80 -7.25 4.08 -23.34
C VAL A 80 -7.49 4.01 -24.85
N GLU A 81 -8.49 4.71 -25.37
CA GLU A 81 -8.77 4.78 -26.81
C GLU A 81 -7.65 5.48 -27.61
N LYS A 82 -7.03 6.50 -27.00
CA LYS A 82 -5.98 7.32 -27.65
C LYS A 82 -4.56 6.75 -27.50
N ASN A 83 -4.36 5.85 -26.54
CA ASN A 83 -3.03 5.35 -26.21
C ASN A 83 -2.97 3.84 -26.33
N SER A 84 -1.99 3.33 -27.03
CA SER A 84 -1.66 1.91 -27.05
C SER A 84 -1.38 1.44 -25.61
N PHE A 85 -1.75 0.19 -25.31
CA PHE A 85 -1.63 -0.45 -24.00
C PHE A 85 -0.34 -0.10 -23.26
N VAL A 86 -0.45 0.54 -22.12
CA VAL A 86 0.66 0.82 -21.22
C VAL A 86 0.68 -0.27 -20.16
N SER A 87 1.78 -1.00 -20.09
CA SER A 87 2.00 -1.99 -19.03
C SER A 87 2.21 -1.28 -17.69
N TYR A 88 1.34 -1.50 -16.73
CA TYR A 88 1.46 -0.95 -15.38
C TYR A 88 2.42 -1.81 -14.57
N ARG A 89 3.39 -1.15 -13.92
CA ARG A 89 4.29 -1.82 -13.00
C ARG A 89 3.59 -1.98 -11.65
N ASP A 90 3.13 -3.19 -11.41
CA ASP A 90 2.72 -3.61 -10.08
C ASP A 90 3.94 -4.20 -9.37
N SER A 91 4.63 -3.39 -8.56
CA SER A 91 5.88 -3.81 -7.91
C SER A 91 5.63 -4.66 -6.67
N VAL A 92 6.51 -5.65 -6.43
CA VAL A 92 6.51 -6.43 -5.18
C VAL A 92 6.66 -5.50 -3.98
N ASP A 93 7.56 -4.51 -4.05
CA ASP A 93 7.83 -3.57 -2.96
C ASP A 93 6.61 -2.81 -2.48
N PHE A 94 5.75 -2.36 -3.41
CA PHE A 94 4.48 -1.73 -3.02
C PHE A 94 3.64 -2.65 -2.14
N HIS A 95 3.53 -3.92 -2.51
CA HIS A 95 2.77 -4.90 -1.73
C HIS A 95 3.43 -5.23 -0.39
N LEU A 96 4.76 -5.32 -0.34
CA LEU A 96 5.48 -5.53 0.92
C LEU A 96 5.21 -4.38 1.90
N VAL A 97 5.33 -3.12 1.43
CA VAL A 97 5.01 -1.93 2.24
C VAL A 97 3.55 -1.94 2.70
N LYS A 98 2.61 -2.25 1.80
CA LYS A 98 1.18 -2.37 2.14
C LYS A 98 0.95 -3.41 3.23
N LYS A 99 1.54 -4.61 3.13
CA LYS A 99 1.42 -5.67 4.14
C LYS A 99 2.04 -5.25 5.48
N ARG A 100 3.14 -4.50 5.45
CA ARG A 100 3.76 -3.93 6.65
C ARG A 100 2.82 -2.95 7.37
N ILE A 101 2.17 -2.06 6.63
CA ILE A 101 1.17 -1.12 7.18
C ILE A 101 -0.02 -1.89 7.75
N GLU A 102 -0.61 -2.84 6.99
CA GLU A 102 -1.71 -3.69 7.47
C GLU A 102 -1.34 -4.37 8.80
N SER A 103 -0.13 -4.93 8.90
CA SER A 103 0.31 -5.66 10.09
C SER A 103 0.58 -4.76 11.31
N ARG A 104 0.79 -3.45 11.11
CA ARG A 104 0.95 -2.47 12.21
C ARG A 104 -0.39 -1.94 12.72
N ILE A 105 -1.38 -1.82 11.85
CA ILE A 105 -2.71 -1.31 12.19
C ILE A 105 -3.56 -2.40 12.86
N GLU A 106 -3.47 -3.63 12.36
CA GLU A 106 -4.28 -4.75 12.86
C GLU A 106 -3.68 -5.30 14.15
N GLN A 107 -4.46 -5.21 15.24
CA GLN A 107 -4.05 -5.62 16.57
C GLN A 107 -4.27 -7.11 16.85
N ASN A 108 -4.84 -7.88 15.90
CA ASN A 108 -5.09 -9.31 16.05
C ASN A 108 -4.12 -10.18 15.21
N PRO A 109 -2.92 -10.51 15.72
CA PRO A 109 -1.94 -11.30 14.95
C PRO A 109 -2.46 -12.67 14.53
N ARG A 110 -3.29 -13.34 15.38
CA ARG A 110 -3.87 -14.64 15.03
C ARG A 110 -4.87 -14.55 13.89
N GLY A 111 -5.63 -13.45 13.81
CA GLY A 111 -6.50 -13.14 12.67
C GLY A 111 -5.71 -12.95 11.38
N LEU A 112 -4.60 -12.19 11.44
CA LEU A 112 -3.68 -12.02 10.31
C LEU A 112 -3.05 -13.33 9.87
N ILE A 113 -2.61 -14.19 10.79
CA ILE A 113 -2.06 -15.51 10.47
C ILE A 113 -3.07 -16.34 9.65
N ARG A 114 -4.34 -16.41 10.08
CA ARG A 114 -5.40 -17.13 9.35
C ARG A 114 -5.63 -16.53 7.96
N LYS A 115 -5.75 -15.19 7.88
CA LYS A 115 -5.93 -14.44 6.63
C LYS A 115 -4.80 -14.75 5.63
N TYR A 116 -3.56 -14.54 6.04
CA TYR A 116 -2.40 -14.67 5.14
C TYR A 116 -2.05 -16.13 4.82
N SER A 117 -2.34 -17.08 5.70
CA SER A 117 -2.27 -18.49 5.38
C SER A 117 -3.26 -18.87 4.29
N SER A 118 -4.45 -18.28 4.28
CA SER A 118 -5.42 -18.47 3.21
C SER A 118 -4.97 -17.81 1.89
N GLU A 119 -4.37 -16.61 1.96
CA GLU A 119 -3.80 -15.95 0.78
C GLU A 119 -2.68 -16.79 0.16
N LEU A 120 -1.75 -17.31 0.99
CA LEU A 120 -0.65 -18.16 0.53
C LEU A 120 -1.14 -19.42 -0.19
N ARG A 121 -2.17 -20.10 0.34
CA ARG A 121 -2.76 -21.28 -0.33
C ARG A 121 -3.37 -20.96 -1.71
N LYS A 122 -3.73 -19.70 -1.95
CA LYS A 122 -4.32 -19.22 -3.22
C LYS A 122 -3.30 -18.58 -4.14
N ALA A 123 -2.05 -18.45 -3.72
CA ALA A 123 -0.99 -17.87 -4.52
C ALA A 123 -0.78 -18.65 -5.80
N LYS A 124 -0.79 -17.95 -6.94
CA LYS A 124 -0.65 -18.56 -8.27
C LYS A 124 0.68 -18.18 -8.93
N THR A 125 1.30 -17.13 -8.46
CA THR A 125 2.56 -16.64 -9.02
C THR A 125 3.63 -16.58 -7.93
N LYS A 126 4.90 -16.60 -8.34
CA LYS A 126 6.04 -16.39 -7.45
C LYS A 126 5.92 -15.06 -6.67
N LYS A 127 5.37 -14.03 -7.32
CA LYS A 127 5.08 -12.74 -6.70
C LYS A 127 4.04 -12.87 -5.57
N ASP A 128 2.90 -13.51 -5.83
CA ASP A 128 1.84 -13.71 -4.84
C ASP A 128 2.36 -14.54 -3.65
N GLU A 129 3.18 -15.54 -3.93
CA GLU A 129 3.81 -16.37 -2.90
C GLU A 129 4.72 -15.56 -2.00
N THR A 130 5.64 -14.76 -2.58
CA THR A 130 6.54 -13.88 -1.82
C THR A 130 5.77 -12.89 -0.95
N ILE A 131 4.75 -12.23 -1.51
CA ILE A 131 3.92 -11.26 -0.77
C ILE A 131 3.19 -11.95 0.40
N SER A 132 2.62 -13.14 0.17
CA SER A 132 1.87 -13.87 1.19
C SER A 132 2.77 -14.43 2.29
N LYS A 133 3.94 -14.97 1.94
CA LYS A 133 4.97 -15.42 2.90
C LYS A 133 5.47 -14.26 3.76
N TYR A 134 5.75 -13.11 3.12
CA TYR A 134 6.14 -11.90 3.83
C TYR A 134 5.06 -11.41 4.80
N ALA A 135 3.80 -11.38 4.38
CA ALA A 135 2.70 -11.04 5.26
C ALA A 135 2.57 -11.98 6.46
N LEU A 136 2.73 -13.29 6.23
CA LEU A 136 2.77 -14.30 7.29
C LEU A 136 3.97 -14.11 8.24
N HIS A 137 5.14 -13.81 7.71
CA HIS A 137 6.32 -13.46 8.50
C HIS A 137 6.00 -12.34 9.49
N LEU A 138 5.41 -11.24 9.03
CA LEU A 138 5.04 -10.11 9.87
C LEU A 138 4.00 -10.50 10.94
N ALA A 139 3.02 -11.32 10.57
CA ALA A 139 1.99 -11.79 11.50
C ALA A 139 2.57 -12.70 12.60
N TYR A 140 3.46 -13.63 12.25
CA TYR A 140 4.17 -14.45 13.24
C TYR A 140 5.13 -13.64 14.10
N LEU A 141 5.81 -12.65 13.52
CA LEU A 141 6.69 -11.73 14.26
C LEU A 141 5.90 -10.94 15.32
N ASN A 142 4.71 -10.45 14.98
CA ASN A 142 3.83 -9.78 15.92
C ASN A 142 3.22 -10.73 16.96
N ASN A 143 3.04 -12.00 16.60
CA ASN A 143 2.61 -13.06 17.54
C ASN A 143 3.77 -13.62 18.39
N LYS A 144 4.99 -13.11 18.23
CA LYS A 144 6.22 -13.57 18.91
C LYS A 144 6.61 -15.02 18.59
N ASP A 145 6.10 -15.60 17.53
CA ASP A 145 6.52 -16.91 17.00
C ASP A 145 7.72 -16.70 16.06
N TYR A 146 8.87 -16.41 16.68
CA TYR A 146 10.09 -16.04 15.97
C TYR A 146 10.59 -17.15 15.05
N SER A 147 10.45 -18.42 15.45
CA SER A 147 10.91 -19.56 14.64
C SER A 147 10.23 -19.55 13.25
N LYS A 148 8.90 -19.47 13.22
CA LYS A 148 8.14 -19.41 11.96
C LYS A 148 8.38 -18.11 11.21
N ALA A 149 8.53 -16.99 11.93
CA ALA A 149 8.83 -15.71 11.31
C ALA A 149 10.17 -15.76 10.57
N PHE A 150 11.22 -16.34 11.15
CA PHE A 150 12.53 -16.50 10.51
C PHE A 150 12.51 -17.45 9.31
N SER A 151 11.81 -18.59 9.39
CA SER A 151 11.67 -19.49 8.26
C SER A 151 11.08 -18.77 7.04
N LEU A 152 9.96 -18.07 7.23
CA LEU A 152 9.25 -17.39 6.16
C LEU A 152 10.04 -16.23 5.53
N ILE A 153 10.74 -15.42 6.33
CA ILE A 153 11.52 -14.32 5.75
C ILE A 153 12.74 -14.82 4.98
N ARG A 154 13.36 -15.91 5.41
CA ARG A 154 14.46 -16.55 4.66
C ARG A 154 13.96 -17.10 3.33
N GLU A 155 12.81 -17.79 3.32
CA GLU A 155 12.19 -18.25 2.08
C GLU A 155 11.85 -17.08 1.12
N CYS A 156 11.39 -15.93 1.64
CA CYS A 156 11.19 -14.73 0.83
C CYS A 156 12.51 -14.21 0.23
N ILE A 157 13.60 -14.21 1.01
CA ILE A 157 14.92 -13.78 0.55
C ILE A 157 15.49 -14.75 -0.50
N GLU A 158 15.25 -16.06 -0.37
CA GLU A 158 15.62 -17.04 -1.41
C GLU A 158 14.88 -16.78 -2.73
N LEU A 159 13.63 -16.34 -2.68
CA LEU A 159 12.83 -16.00 -3.85
C LEU A 159 13.24 -14.68 -4.52
N ASP A 160 13.71 -13.69 -3.74
CA ASP A 160 14.15 -12.37 -4.19
C ASP A 160 15.34 -11.86 -3.34
N PRO A 161 16.57 -12.38 -3.59
CA PRO A 161 17.73 -12.12 -2.75
C PRO A 161 18.21 -10.67 -2.72
N ILE A 162 17.93 -9.91 -3.78
CA ILE A 162 18.36 -8.51 -3.91
C ILE A 162 17.40 -7.51 -3.28
N ASN A 163 16.24 -7.97 -2.83
CA ASN A 163 15.21 -7.10 -2.29
C ASN A 163 15.58 -6.59 -0.90
N ILE A 164 15.93 -5.31 -0.84
CA ILE A 164 16.37 -4.66 0.40
C ILE A 164 15.27 -4.64 1.48
N ASN A 165 13.99 -4.57 1.10
CA ASN A 165 12.89 -4.55 2.07
C ASN A 165 12.77 -5.87 2.83
N LEU A 166 13.11 -7.00 2.18
CA LEU A 166 13.15 -8.31 2.82
C LEU A 166 14.35 -8.42 3.77
N GLN A 167 15.51 -7.93 3.37
CA GLN A 167 16.71 -7.89 4.21
C GLN A 167 16.51 -7.02 5.46
N ILE A 168 15.91 -5.84 5.30
CA ILE A 168 15.53 -4.96 6.43
C ILE A 168 14.55 -5.69 7.35
N SER A 169 13.61 -6.45 6.80
CA SER A 169 12.64 -7.19 7.62
C SER A 169 13.29 -8.32 8.43
N LEU A 170 14.32 -8.98 7.87
CA LEU A 170 15.12 -9.95 8.59
C LEU A 170 15.90 -9.30 9.75
N MET A 171 16.50 -8.14 9.51
CA MET A 171 17.19 -7.34 10.54
C MET A 171 16.22 -6.96 11.68
N GLU A 172 15.02 -6.44 11.36
CA GLU A 172 13.96 -6.15 12.34
C GLU A 172 13.52 -7.39 13.13
N ALA A 173 13.47 -8.56 12.47
CA ALA A 173 13.11 -9.81 13.13
C ALA A 173 14.17 -10.23 14.16
N HIS A 174 15.46 -10.10 13.83
CA HIS A 174 16.55 -10.34 14.77
C HIS A 174 16.47 -9.39 15.96
N MET A 175 16.24 -8.10 15.73
CA MET A 175 16.10 -7.10 16.80
C MET A 175 14.94 -7.45 17.74
N LYS A 176 13.75 -7.77 17.19
CA LYS A 176 12.57 -8.13 17.99
C LYS A 176 12.72 -9.45 18.74
N ALA A 177 13.49 -10.38 18.22
CA ALA A 177 13.80 -11.66 18.88
C ALA A 177 14.89 -11.54 19.96
N GLY A 178 15.52 -10.35 20.11
CA GLY A 178 16.61 -10.15 21.05
C GLY A 178 18.00 -10.57 20.52
N ASN A 179 18.10 -10.96 19.25
CA ASN A 179 19.35 -11.32 18.58
C ASN A 179 20.07 -10.04 18.11
N ILE A 180 20.52 -9.22 19.06
CA ILE A 180 21.04 -7.87 18.79
C ILE A 180 22.31 -7.90 17.94
N LEU A 181 23.22 -8.84 18.21
CA LEU A 181 24.49 -8.93 17.47
C LEU A 181 24.26 -9.24 15.99
N GLU A 182 23.36 -10.16 15.70
CA GLU A 182 22.97 -10.55 14.34
C GLU A 182 22.28 -9.38 13.62
N SER A 183 21.39 -8.67 14.32
CA SER A 183 20.72 -7.47 13.78
C SER A 183 21.74 -6.39 13.40
N VAL A 184 22.66 -6.06 14.30
CA VAL A 184 23.70 -5.04 14.06
C VAL A 184 24.65 -5.47 12.94
N SER A 185 25.07 -6.74 12.92
CA SER A 185 25.94 -7.26 11.86
C SER A 185 25.28 -7.15 10.49
N LEU A 186 24.03 -7.58 10.38
CA LEU A 186 23.26 -7.46 9.13
C LEU A 186 23.07 -5.99 8.73
N GLY A 187 22.73 -5.12 9.67
CA GLY A 187 22.55 -3.70 9.42
C GLY A 187 23.81 -3.00 8.94
N LYS A 188 24.99 -3.31 9.51
CA LYS A 188 26.27 -2.79 9.03
C LYS A 188 26.57 -3.22 7.60
N ASN A 189 26.29 -4.47 7.25
CA ASN A 189 26.44 -4.95 5.87
C ASN A 189 25.48 -4.23 4.92
N LEU A 190 24.22 -4.08 5.30
CA LEU A 190 23.22 -3.40 4.47
C LEU A 190 23.55 -1.92 4.26
N ILE A 191 24.03 -1.20 5.28
CA ILE A 191 24.39 0.21 5.15
C ILE A 191 25.62 0.42 4.27
N SER A 192 26.58 -0.52 4.28
CA SER A 192 27.73 -0.47 3.38
C SER A 192 27.34 -0.62 1.91
N LEU A 193 26.30 -1.40 1.63
CA LEU A 193 25.77 -1.62 0.27
C LEU A 193 24.79 -0.52 -0.15
N HIS A 194 24.09 0.09 0.81
CA HIS A 194 23.04 1.09 0.60
C HIS A 194 23.21 2.30 1.52
N PRO A 195 24.27 3.10 1.38
CA PRO A 195 24.63 4.16 2.34
C PRO A 195 23.59 5.26 2.49
N ASN A 196 22.72 5.45 1.49
CA ASN A 196 21.67 6.47 1.50
C ASN A 196 20.30 5.94 1.97
N ASN A 197 20.24 4.71 2.51
CA ASN A 197 18.98 4.14 2.98
C ASN A 197 18.71 4.49 4.43
N TYR A 198 17.87 5.51 4.66
CA TYR A 198 17.52 5.99 6.00
C TYR A 198 16.86 4.92 6.89
N SER A 199 16.12 3.98 6.32
CA SER A 199 15.45 2.93 7.10
C SER A 199 16.46 2.03 7.83
N ILE A 200 17.59 1.73 7.21
CA ILE A 200 18.67 0.94 7.82
C ILE A 200 19.35 1.74 8.93
N SER A 201 19.66 3.02 8.65
CA SER A 201 20.31 3.92 9.62
C SER A 201 19.48 4.16 10.88
N LEU A 202 18.15 4.12 10.77
CA LEU A 202 17.23 4.29 11.91
C LEU A 202 17.10 3.02 12.78
N LEU A 203 17.46 1.86 12.23
CA LEU A 203 17.36 0.57 12.91
C LEU A 203 18.68 0.13 13.57
N LEU A 204 19.79 0.77 13.25
CA LEU A 204 21.11 0.57 13.84
C LEU A 204 21.30 1.44 15.08
#